data_f4c6705f329264dc91c5853b651c65f4
#
_entry.id   f4c6705f329264dc91c5853b651c65f4
#
_cell.length_a   1.000
_cell.length_b   1.000
_cell.length_c   1.000
_cell.angle_alpha   90.00
_cell.angle_beta   90.00
_cell.angle_gamma   90.00
#
_symmetry.space_group_name_H-M   'P 1'
#
loop_
_entity.id
_entity.type
_entity.pdbx_description
1 polymer ?
#
loop_
_entity_poly.entity_id
_entity_poly.type
_entity_poly.pdbx_seq_one_letter_code
_entity_poly.pdbx_strand_id
1 'polypeptide(L)' 'MRDPNRIDKFCDELKAIWHQVPDWRFGQFILNMERDCRVNTGKDVFFLEDDEFFKFMNEYIKENSKYLDTLKLIENN' A
#
# COMPACT_ATOMS: atom_id res chain seq x y z
N MET A 1 5.67 18.76 18.23
CA MET A 1 4.51 18.87 17.31
C MET A 1 4.95 18.52 15.91
N ARG A 2 4.17 17.72 15.19
CA ARG A 2 4.55 17.34 13.83
C ARG A 2 4.29 18.48 12.85
N ASP A 3 5.18 18.65 11.88
CA ASP A 3 5.05 19.68 10.85
C ASP A 3 3.83 19.38 9.95
N PRO A 4 2.85 20.28 9.85
CA PRO A 4 1.68 20.06 8.99
C PRO A 4 2.04 19.97 7.50
N ASN A 5 3.17 20.50 7.07
CA ASN A 5 3.61 20.40 5.68
C ASN A 5 3.93 18.95 5.27
N ARG A 6 4.13 18.05 6.23
CA ARG A 6 4.31 16.62 5.95
C ARG A 6 3.09 16.01 5.30
N ILE A 7 1.91 16.60 5.50
CA ILE A 7 0.65 16.08 4.95
C ILE A 7 0.64 16.15 3.43
N ASP A 8 1.08 17.27 2.87
CA ASP A 8 1.15 17.44 1.42
C ASP A 8 2.10 16.41 0.80
N LYS A 9 3.25 16.23 1.42
CA LYS A 9 4.24 15.28 0.98
C LYS A 9 3.71 13.84 1.08
N PHE A 10 3.02 13.53 2.17
CA PHE A 10 2.39 12.24 2.38
C PHE A 10 1.36 11.95 1.27
N CYS A 11 0.50 12.92 0.98
CA CYS A 11 -0.53 12.77 -0.04
C CYS A 11 0.08 12.58 -1.44
N ASP A 12 1.17 13.27 -1.74
CA ASP A 12 1.87 13.10 -3.00
C ASP A 12 2.45 11.69 -3.14
N GLU A 13 3.05 11.16 -2.08
CA GLU A 13 3.57 9.80 -2.09
C GLU A 13 2.44 8.77 -2.20
N LEU A 14 1.36 8.94 -1.47
CA LEU A 14 0.19 8.07 -1.56
C LEU A 14 -0.37 8.06 -2.98
N LYS A 15 -0.47 9.21 -3.60
CA LYS A 15 -0.92 9.35 -4.98
C LYS A 15 -0.04 8.53 -5.91
N ALA A 16 1.27 8.68 -5.80
CA ALA A 16 2.22 7.96 -6.65
C ALA A 16 2.12 6.44 -6.45
N ILE A 17 1.97 6.01 -5.21
CA ILE A 17 1.84 4.58 -4.88
C ILE A 17 0.55 4.02 -5.45
N TRP A 18 -0.58 4.69 -5.23
CA TRP A 18 -1.88 4.21 -5.68
C TRP A 18 -1.99 4.18 -7.21
N HIS A 19 -1.32 5.08 -7.90
CA HIS A 19 -1.29 5.09 -9.37
C HIS A 19 -0.69 3.82 -9.96
N GLN A 20 0.07 3.06 -9.20
CA GLN A 20 0.61 1.77 -9.65
C GLN A 20 -0.48 0.70 -9.75
N VAL A 21 -1.57 0.87 -9.00
CA VAL A 21 -2.69 -0.08 -8.95
C VAL A 21 -4.01 0.70 -9.00
N PRO A 22 -4.27 1.42 -10.11
CA PRO A 22 -5.39 2.38 -10.16
C PRO A 22 -6.77 1.73 -10.06
N ASP A 23 -6.87 0.44 -10.34
CA ASP A 23 -8.14 -0.29 -10.26
C ASP A 23 -8.47 -0.73 -8.84
N TRP A 24 -7.54 -0.64 -7.91
CA TRP A 24 -7.80 -0.99 -6.53
C TRP A 24 -8.60 0.10 -5.83
N ARG A 25 -9.65 -0.29 -5.13
CA ARG A 25 -10.41 0.63 -4.29
C ARG A 25 -9.58 0.96 -3.05
N PHE A 26 -9.55 2.23 -2.69
CA PHE A 26 -8.71 2.71 -1.60
C PHE A 26 -8.98 1.97 -0.29
N GLY A 27 -10.26 1.82 0.09
CA GLY A 27 -10.62 1.13 1.34
C GLY A 27 -10.14 -0.31 1.36
N GLN A 28 -10.31 -1.03 0.27
CA GLN A 28 -9.84 -2.42 0.17
C GLN A 28 -8.33 -2.51 0.23
N PHE A 29 -7.64 -1.60 -0.47
CA PHE A 29 -6.19 -1.53 -0.46
C PHE A 29 -5.65 -1.34 0.97
N ILE A 30 -6.18 -0.36 1.68
CA ILE A 30 -5.71 -0.02 3.02
C ILE A 30 -6.03 -1.13 4.03
N LEU A 31 -7.24 -1.68 3.99
CA LEU A 31 -7.62 -2.75 4.93
C LEU A 31 -6.84 -4.03 4.69
N ASN A 32 -6.60 -4.39 3.43
CA ASN A 32 -5.83 -5.58 3.11
C ASN A 32 -4.36 -5.41 3.48
N MET A 33 -3.81 -4.23 3.21
CA MET A 33 -2.42 -3.92 3.58
C MET A 33 -2.25 -3.93 5.10
N GLU A 34 -3.19 -3.36 5.84
CA GLU A 34 -3.17 -3.36 7.30
C GLU A 34 -3.17 -4.78 7.85
N ARG A 35 -4.04 -5.63 7.30
CA ARG A 35 -4.12 -7.03 7.73
C ARG A 35 -2.81 -7.78 7.46
N ASP A 36 -2.25 -7.61 6.27
CA ASP A 36 -0.97 -8.25 5.93
C ASP A 36 0.15 -7.80 6.87
N CYS A 37 0.21 -6.51 7.16
CA CYS A 37 1.20 -5.97 8.08
C CYS A 37 1.07 -6.62 9.45
N ARG A 38 -0.14 -6.69 9.98
CA ARG A 38 -0.40 -7.27 11.29
C ARG A 38 -0.09 -8.77 11.35
N VAL A 39 -0.51 -9.51 10.32
CA VAL A 39 -0.30 -10.97 10.26
C VAL A 39 1.19 -11.30 10.10
N ASN A 40 1.89 -10.57 9.24
CA ASN A 40 3.29 -10.90 8.91
C ASN A 40 4.30 -10.33 9.89
N THR A 41 4.00 -9.20 10.54
CA THR A 41 4.96 -8.54 11.44
C THR A 41 4.46 -8.38 12.87
N GLY A 42 3.18 -8.58 13.11
CA GLY A 42 2.56 -8.32 14.40
C GLY A 42 2.37 -6.84 14.72
N LYS A 43 2.70 -5.94 13.78
CA LYS A 43 2.59 -4.49 13.99
C LYS A 43 1.23 -3.98 13.52
N ASP A 44 0.65 -3.07 14.31
CA ASP A 44 -0.56 -2.35 13.95
C ASP A 44 -0.17 -1.06 13.23
N VAL A 45 -0.74 -0.82 12.05
CA VAL A 45 -0.44 0.38 11.26
C VAL A 45 -0.75 1.68 12.00
N PHE A 46 -1.61 1.62 13.01
CA PHE A 46 -1.92 2.77 13.85
C PHE A 46 -0.66 3.38 14.50
N PHE A 47 0.31 2.53 14.81
CA PHE A 47 1.54 2.95 15.50
C PHE A 47 2.71 3.20 14.56
N LEU A 48 2.52 3.04 13.24
CA LEU A 48 3.61 3.23 12.28
C LEU A 48 3.86 4.70 11.99
N GLU A 49 5.12 5.08 11.85
CA GLU A 49 5.48 6.37 11.30
C GLU A 49 5.23 6.37 9.79
N ASP A 50 5.15 7.57 9.19
CA ASP A 50 4.77 7.71 7.79
C ASP A 50 5.67 6.91 6.83
N ASP A 51 6.97 6.91 7.05
CA ASP A 51 7.92 6.19 6.22
C ASP A 51 7.76 4.68 6.31
N GLU A 52 7.50 4.16 7.51
CA GLU A 52 7.22 2.73 7.70
C GLU A 52 5.91 2.33 7.02
N PHE A 53 4.89 3.19 7.12
CA PHE A 53 3.61 2.96 6.48
C PHE A 53 3.77 2.81 4.96
N PHE A 54 4.52 3.71 4.33
CA PHE A 54 4.78 3.64 2.89
C PHE A 54 5.60 2.41 2.50
N LYS A 55 6.52 2.02 3.36
CA LYS A 55 7.30 0.79 3.12
C LYS A 55 6.36 -0.42 3.03
N PHE A 56 5.43 -0.56 3.96
CA PHE A 56 4.48 -1.67 3.95
C PHE A 56 3.51 -1.58 2.77
N MET A 57 3.08 -0.38 2.39
CA MET A 57 2.24 -0.20 1.20
C MET A 57 2.96 -0.68 -0.06
N ASN A 58 4.22 -0.28 -0.23
CA ASN A 58 5.00 -0.67 -1.40
C ASN A 58 5.26 -2.17 -1.43
N GLU A 59 5.54 -2.78 -0.30
CA GLU A 59 5.72 -4.22 -0.19
C GLU A 59 4.44 -4.97 -0.55
N TYR A 60 3.30 -4.49 -0.07
CA TYR A 60 2.00 -5.09 -0.36
C TYR A 60 1.70 -5.04 -1.87
N ILE A 61 1.93 -3.90 -2.51
CA ILE A 61 1.73 -3.76 -3.95
C ILE A 61 2.65 -4.70 -4.71
N LYS A 62 3.93 -4.75 -4.32
CA LYS A 62 4.92 -5.59 -4.99
C LYS A 62 4.52 -7.06 -4.99
N GLU A 63 4.03 -7.55 -3.86
CA GLU A 63 3.63 -8.95 -3.73
C GLU A 63 2.34 -9.26 -4.47
N ASN A 64 1.37 -8.36 -4.40
CA ASN A 64 0.03 -8.62 -4.93
C ASN A 64 -0.12 -8.26 -6.41
N SER A 65 0.65 -7.28 -6.90
CA SER A 65 0.62 -6.95 -8.33
C SER A 65 1.27 -8.05 -9.17
N LYS A 66 2.26 -8.76 -8.64
CA LYS A 66 2.84 -9.92 -9.32
C LYS A 66 1.78 -10.99 -9.56
N TYR A 67 0.96 -11.24 -8.55
CA TYR A 67 -0.13 -12.20 -8.65
C TYR A 67 -1.15 -11.78 -9.72
N LEU A 68 -1.53 -10.50 -9.73
CA LEU A 68 -2.45 -9.96 -10.71
C LEU A 68 -1.90 -10.02 -12.13
N ASP A 69 -0.61 -9.72 -12.29
CA ASP A 69 0.06 -9.82 -13.59
C ASP A 69 0.08 -11.27 -14.09
N THR A 70 0.32 -12.22 -13.20
CA THR A 70 0.27 -13.63 -13.54
C THR A 70 -1.12 -14.06 -14.00
N LEU A 71 -2.17 -13.61 -13.31
CA LEU A 71 -3.55 -13.88 -13.71
C LEU A 71 -3.88 -13.28 -15.06
N LYS A 72 -3.42 -12.06 -15.35
CA LYS A 72 -3.62 -11.43 -16.64
C LYS A 72 -2.97 -12.21 -17.77
N LEU A 73 -1.76 -12.72 -17.54
CA LEU A 73 -1.06 -13.55 -18.52
C LEU A 73 -1.84 -14.84 -18.82
N ILE A 74 -2.41 -15.46 -17.79
CA ILE A 74 -3.22 -16.68 -17.94
C ILE A 74 -4.50 -16.37 -18.72
N GLU A 75 -5.17 -15.27 -18.41
CA GLU A 75 -6.41 -14.86 -19.06
C GLU A 75 -6.23 -14.51 -20.53
N ASN A 76 -5.07 -13.97 -20.89
CA ASN A 76 -4.77 -13.54 -22.25
C ASN A 76 -4.25 -14.69 -23.16
N ASN A 77 -4.06 -15.84 -22.60
CA ASN A 77 -3.70 -17.03 -23.34
C ASN A 77 -4.92 -17.86 -23.69
#